data_1fa7a921c643b29f3c95bf688523c572
#
_entry.id   1fa7a921c643b29f3c95bf688523c572
#
_cell.length_a   1.000
_cell.length_b   1.000
_cell.length_c   1.000
_cell.angle_alpha   90.00
_cell.angle_beta   90.00
_cell.angle_gamma   90.00
#
_symmetry.space_group_name_H-M   'P 1'
#
loop_
_entity.id
_entity.type
_entity.pdbx_description
1 polymer ?
#
loop_
_entity_poly.entity_id
_entity_poly.type
_entity_poly.pdbx_seq_one_letter_code
_entity_poly.pdbx_strand_id
1 'polypeptide(L)'
;MKNLPALMGLFLFCALASVEAADSGPAPSPSPSAATTGAPARDSLAAARGLIAAKRWSAAIEELKRVNATDNADWNNLMGYSHRKANAPDLPAAERYYEAALRLQPQHRGALEYSGELFLMRGDLPRAEERLAQLDKACRLPCEEYTDLKSAVARFKANGNRYVAEP
;
A
#
# COMPACT_ATOMS: atom_id res chain seq x y z
N MET A 1 -20.46 35.08 -40.03
CA MET A 1 -20.11 35.75 -41.30
C MET A 1 -18.87 35.02 -41.82
N LYS A 2 -19.08 34.36 -42.95
CA LYS A 2 -18.22 34.29 -44.16
C LYS A 2 -16.88 33.58 -43.97
N ASN A 3 -16.44 32.66 -44.76
CA ASN A 3 -16.89 31.87 -45.93
C ASN A 3 -15.82 30.80 -46.18
N LEU A 4 -16.23 29.64 -46.59
CA LEU A 4 -15.45 28.66 -47.37
C LEU A 4 -15.06 29.25 -48.75
N PRO A 5 -14.05 28.72 -49.51
CA PRO A 5 -14.24 27.50 -50.31
C PRO A 5 -12.96 26.63 -50.48
N ALA A 6 -13.09 25.37 -50.57
CA ALA A 6 -12.99 24.38 -51.68
C ALA A 6 -12.03 24.68 -52.84
N LEU A 7 -11.13 23.72 -53.12
CA LEU A 7 -10.65 23.38 -54.49
C LEU A 7 -9.99 21.96 -54.41
N MET A 8 -10.54 21.11 -54.96
CA MET A 8 -10.62 20.06 -55.96
C MET A 8 -9.36 20.01 -56.84
N GLY A 9 -8.69 18.87 -56.88
CA GLY A 9 -7.61 18.57 -57.79
C GLY A 9 -7.44 17.07 -57.98
N LEU A 10 -8.17 16.58 -58.95
CA LEU A 10 -8.19 15.23 -59.51
C LEU A 10 -6.97 15.08 -60.42
N PHE A 11 -6.10 14.09 -60.21
CA PHE A 11 -5.25 13.56 -61.30
C PHE A 11 -5.22 12.04 -61.26
N LEU A 12 -5.86 11.50 -62.23
CA LEU A 12 -5.87 10.14 -62.70
C LEU A 12 -4.64 9.96 -63.63
N PHE A 13 -3.78 8.98 -63.36
CA PHE A 13 -2.96 8.38 -64.44
C PHE A 13 -2.73 6.88 -64.19
N CYS A 14 -2.89 6.20 -65.28
CA CYS A 14 -3.07 4.78 -65.47
C CYS A 14 -1.74 4.09 -65.84
N ALA A 15 -1.71 2.77 -65.66
CA ALA A 15 -0.94 1.73 -66.38
C ALA A 15 0.54 1.54 -65.96
N LEU A 16 1.10 0.37 -65.86
CA LEU A 16 0.95 -0.93 -66.47
C LEU A 16 1.76 -2.00 -65.69
N ALA A 17 1.37 -3.20 -65.84
CA ALA A 17 1.85 -4.43 -65.25
C ALA A 17 3.33 -4.75 -65.54
N SER A 18 3.96 -5.39 -64.59
CA SER A 18 4.97 -6.44 -64.86
C SER A 18 4.86 -7.53 -63.82
N VAL A 19 4.56 -8.69 -64.28
CA VAL A 19 4.58 -9.98 -63.59
C VAL A 19 6.03 -10.45 -63.59
N GLU A 20 6.58 -10.76 -62.42
CA GLU A 20 7.71 -11.69 -62.36
C GLU A 20 7.62 -12.58 -61.13
N ALA A 21 8.08 -13.80 -61.32
CA ALA A 21 7.75 -15.03 -60.65
C ALA A 21 8.43 -15.22 -59.30
N ALA A 22 7.71 -15.93 -58.47
CA ALA A 22 8.09 -16.93 -57.46
C ALA A 22 9.56 -17.00 -57.02
N ASP A 23 9.75 -16.71 -55.72
CA ASP A 23 10.68 -17.51 -54.93
C ASP A 23 10.02 -17.87 -53.61
N SER A 24 9.86 -19.18 -53.38
CA SER A 24 9.22 -19.77 -52.20
C SER A 24 10.26 -19.89 -51.10
N GLY A 25 10.47 -18.81 -50.34
CA GLY A 25 11.15 -18.88 -49.04
C GLY A 25 10.16 -19.21 -47.91
N PRO A 26 10.53 -20.09 -46.97
CA PRO A 26 9.64 -20.40 -45.87
C PRO A 26 9.33 -19.13 -45.03
N ALA A 27 8.07 -18.87 -44.82
CA ALA A 27 7.59 -17.78 -44.00
C ALA A 27 8.22 -17.85 -42.62
N PRO A 28 8.72 -16.73 -42.06
CA PRO A 28 9.08 -16.69 -40.64
C PRO A 28 7.80 -16.89 -39.81
N SER A 29 7.82 -17.96 -39.01
CA SER A 29 6.79 -18.20 -37.98
C SER A 29 6.59 -16.94 -37.16
N PRO A 30 5.35 -16.50 -36.91
CA PRO A 30 5.10 -15.42 -35.98
C PRO A 30 5.56 -15.88 -34.60
N SER A 31 6.63 -15.28 -34.10
CA SER A 31 6.99 -15.38 -32.71
C SER A 31 5.74 -14.96 -31.90
N PRO A 32 5.28 -15.76 -30.92
CA PRO A 32 4.26 -15.28 -30.02
C PRO A 32 4.85 -14.10 -29.25
N SER A 33 4.52 -12.88 -29.68
CA SER A 33 4.59 -11.72 -28.79
C SER A 33 3.70 -12.05 -27.61
N ALA A 34 4.32 -12.51 -26.53
CA ALA A 34 3.70 -12.54 -25.23
C ALA A 34 3.31 -11.09 -24.91
N ALA A 35 2.09 -10.72 -25.32
CA ALA A 35 1.40 -9.60 -24.71
C ALA A 35 1.21 -10.00 -23.25
N THR A 36 2.21 -9.65 -22.42
CA THR A 36 2.03 -9.59 -20.99
C THR A 36 1.02 -8.47 -20.75
N THR A 37 -0.27 -8.80 -20.90
CA THR A 37 -1.34 -8.05 -20.27
C THR A 37 -1.03 -8.14 -18.78
N GLY A 38 -0.38 -7.10 -18.24
CA GLY A 38 -0.12 -6.96 -16.83
C GLY A 38 -1.47 -6.99 -16.11
N ALA A 39 -1.87 -8.18 -15.66
CA ALA A 39 -2.90 -8.26 -14.63
C ALA A 39 -2.43 -7.34 -13.50
N PRO A 40 -3.31 -6.48 -12.94
CA PRO A 40 -2.94 -5.62 -11.82
C PRO A 40 -2.28 -6.53 -10.78
N ALA A 41 -1.08 -6.13 -10.32
CA ALA A 41 -0.35 -6.88 -9.31
C ALA A 41 -1.31 -7.15 -8.16
N ARG A 42 -1.62 -8.42 -7.91
CA ARG A 42 -2.54 -8.78 -6.84
C ARG A 42 -1.94 -8.26 -5.55
N ASP A 43 -2.74 -7.50 -4.78
CA ASP A 43 -2.31 -7.07 -3.46
C ASP A 43 -1.98 -8.31 -2.62
N SER A 44 -0.70 -8.59 -2.46
CA SER A 44 -0.21 -9.76 -1.72
C SER A 44 -0.63 -9.75 -0.25
N LEU A 45 -1.06 -8.60 0.27
CA LEU A 45 -1.49 -8.41 1.65
C LEU A 45 -3.02 -8.45 1.83
N ALA A 46 -3.79 -8.57 0.74
CA ALA A 46 -5.26 -8.54 0.81
C ALA A 46 -5.84 -9.62 1.73
N ALA A 47 -5.32 -10.85 1.66
CA ALA A 47 -5.78 -11.94 2.54
C ALA A 47 -5.50 -11.64 4.01
N ALA A 48 -4.31 -11.12 4.33
CA ALA A 48 -3.96 -10.73 5.70
C ALA A 48 -4.84 -9.59 6.21
N ARG A 49 -5.12 -8.57 5.38
CA ARG A 49 -6.06 -7.48 5.73
C ARG A 49 -7.47 -8.01 6.00
N GLY A 50 -7.95 -8.98 5.22
CA GLY A 50 -9.24 -9.63 5.47
C GLY A 50 -9.30 -10.38 6.81
N LEU A 51 -8.21 -11.08 7.17
CA LEU A 51 -8.11 -11.78 8.46
C LEU A 51 -8.04 -10.78 9.65
N ILE A 52 -7.35 -9.66 9.47
CA ILE A 52 -7.28 -8.56 10.45
C ILE A 52 -8.67 -7.94 10.65
N ALA A 53 -9.39 -7.63 9.57
CA ALA A 53 -10.74 -7.10 9.64
C ALA A 53 -11.70 -8.06 10.37
N ALA A 54 -11.49 -9.37 10.21
CA ALA A 54 -12.21 -10.41 10.93
C ALA A 54 -11.70 -10.66 12.36
N LYS A 55 -10.76 -9.85 12.87
CA LYS A 55 -10.10 -9.98 14.20
C LYS A 55 -9.45 -11.37 14.41
N ARG A 56 -9.06 -12.03 13.33
CA ARG A 56 -8.39 -13.36 13.34
C ARG A 56 -6.87 -13.20 13.40
N TRP A 57 -6.39 -12.66 14.50
CA TRP A 57 -5.00 -12.19 14.66
C TRP A 57 -3.95 -13.25 14.37
N SER A 58 -4.07 -14.44 14.98
CA SER A 58 -3.12 -15.54 14.75
C SER A 58 -3.09 -15.97 13.29
N ALA A 59 -4.26 -16.08 12.63
CA ALA A 59 -4.33 -16.43 11.22
C ALA A 59 -3.72 -15.33 10.33
N ALA A 60 -3.89 -14.06 10.69
CA ALA A 60 -3.27 -12.94 9.99
C ALA A 60 -1.73 -12.99 10.08
N ILE A 61 -1.19 -13.29 11.27
CA ILE A 61 0.24 -13.45 11.47
C ILE A 61 0.80 -14.60 10.61
N GLU A 62 0.13 -15.75 10.57
CA GLU A 62 0.57 -16.88 9.73
C GLU A 62 0.49 -16.57 8.24
N GLU A 63 -0.57 -15.87 7.79
CA GLU A 63 -0.67 -15.43 6.40
C GLU A 63 0.43 -14.42 6.04
N LEU A 64 0.71 -13.46 6.91
CA LEU A 64 1.80 -12.51 6.71
C LEU A 64 3.16 -13.21 6.66
N LYS A 65 3.43 -14.19 7.53
CA LYS A 65 4.64 -15.03 7.46
C LYS A 65 4.75 -15.77 6.13
N ARG A 66 3.64 -16.28 5.60
CA ARG A 66 3.60 -16.96 4.29
C ARG A 66 3.97 -16.00 3.15
N VAL A 67 3.47 -14.76 3.20
CA VAL A 67 3.82 -13.71 2.21
C VAL A 67 5.29 -13.31 2.31
N ASN A 68 5.82 -13.21 3.50
CA ASN A 68 7.23 -12.92 3.81
C ASN A 68 7.82 -11.67 3.12
N ALA A 69 7.03 -10.60 3.02
CA ALA A 69 7.44 -9.35 2.39
C ALA A 69 8.16 -8.42 3.39
N THR A 70 9.29 -8.85 3.94
CA THR A 70 10.00 -8.18 5.05
C THR A 70 10.55 -6.80 4.70
N ASP A 71 10.70 -6.50 3.42
CA ASP A 71 11.12 -5.21 2.83
C ASP A 71 9.94 -4.28 2.49
N ASN A 72 8.71 -4.66 2.85
CA ASN A 72 7.51 -3.87 2.63
C ASN A 72 7.04 -3.23 3.96
N ALA A 73 6.87 -1.91 3.97
CA ALA A 73 6.45 -1.16 5.17
C ALA A 73 5.05 -1.55 5.64
N ASP A 74 4.09 -1.73 4.71
CA ASP A 74 2.73 -2.16 5.05
C ASP A 74 2.73 -3.55 5.68
N TRP A 75 3.52 -4.49 5.14
CA TRP A 75 3.65 -5.83 5.71
C TRP A 75 4.14 -5.77 7.17
N ASN A 76 5.18 -5.00 7.42
CA ASN A 76 5.71 -4.82 8.77
C ASN A 76 4.68 -4.15 9.69
N ASN A 77 3.96 -3.13 9.19
CA ASN A 77 2.88 -2.49 9.95
C ASN A 77 1.77 -3.49 10.32
N LEU A 78 1.31 -4.32 9.37
CA LEU A 78 0.28 -5.33 9.62
C LEU A 78 0.76 -6.42 10.59
N MET A 79 2.03 -6.85 10.53
CA MET A 79 2.64 -7.75 11.53
C MET A 79 2.61 -7.12 12.92
N GLY A 80 3.07 -5.88 13.06
CA GLY A 80 3.04 -5.14 14.31
C GLY A 80 1.62 -5.02 14.88
N TYR A 81 0.67 -4.63 14.03
CA TYR A 81 -0.74 -4.51 14.41
C TYR A 81 -1.32 -5.85 14.90
N SER A 82 -1.08 -6.93 14.16
CA SER A 82 -1.59 -8.25 14.51
C SER A 82 -1.01 -8.77 15.84
N HIS A 83 0.29 -8.57 16.10
CA HIS A 83 0.92 -8.90 17.38
C HIS A 83 0.36 -8.05 18.53
N ARG A 84 0.13 -6.74 18.33
CA ARG A 84 -0.42 -5.86 19.35
C ARG A 84 -1.87 -6.17 19.70
N LYS A 85 -2.69 -6.55 18.70
CA LYS A 85 -4.12 -6.82 18.87
C LYS A 85 -4.45 -8.28 19.19
N ALA A 86 -3.47 -9.18 19.21
CA ALA A 86 -3.66 -10.58 19.55
C ALA A 86 -4.29 -10.75 20.95
N ASN A 87 -4.98 -11.86 21.19
CA ASN A 87 -5.59 -12.16 22.49
C ASN A 87 -4.55 -12.19 23.64
N ALA A 88 -3.33 -12.59 23.31
CA ALA A 88 -2.14 -12.43 24.17
C ALA A 88 -1.16 -11.51 23.42
N PRO A 89 -1.19 -10.17 23.64
CA PRO A 89 -0.36 -9.24 22.92
C PRO A 89 1.13 -9.46 23.12
N ASP A 90 1.88 -9.56 22.02
CA ASP A 90 3.34 -9.53 22.04
C ASP A 90 3.83 -8.12 21.70
N LEU A 91 3.81 -7.23 22.70
CA LEU A 91 4.21 -5.84 22.52
C LEU A 91 5.66 -5.66 22.07
N PRO A 92 6.64 -6.45 22.58
CA PRO A 92 8.00 -6.42 22.06
C PRO A 92 8.11 -6.79 20.58
N ALA A 93 7.38 -7.80 20.11
CA ALA A 93 7.34 -8.14 18.69
C ALA A 93 6.68 -7.02 17.88
N ALA A 94 5.54 -6.50 18.33
CA ALA A 94 4.84 -5.41 17.67
C ALA A 94 5.73 -4.17 17.51
N GLU A 95 6.47 -3.77 18.55
CA GLU A 95 7.41 -2.65 18.50
C GLU A 95 8.48 -2.87 17.42
N ARG A 96 9.13 -4.04 17.39
CA ARG A 96 10.14 -4.35 16.37
C ARG A 96 9.61 -4.23 14.94
N TYR A 97 8.39 -4.68 14.69
CA TYR A 97 7.77 -4.59 13.37
C TYR A 97 7.40 -3.15 13.00
N TYR A 98 6.85 -2.35 13.92
CA TYR A 98 6.60 -0.93 13.65
C TYR A 98 7.87 -0.16 13.38
N GLU A 99 8.93 -0.41 14.15
CA GLU A 99 10.23 0.20 13.88
C GLU A 99 10.80 -0.25 12.52
N ALA A 100 10.57 -1.49 12.09
CA ALA A 100 10.96 -1.95 10.75
C ALA A 100 10.16 -1.20 9.66
N ALA A 101 8.84 -1.04 9.84
CA ALA A 101 8.02 -0.26 8.93
C ALA A 101 8.51 1.19 8.81
N LEU A 102 8.84 1.83 9.93
CA LEU A 102 9.31 3.21 9.97
C LEU A 102 10.74 3.40 9.44
N ARG A 103 11.61 2.37 9.52
CA ARG A 103 12.90 2.41 8.83
C ARG A 103 12.75 2.36 7.31
N LEU A 104 11.78 1.60 6.81
CA LEU A 104 11.48 1.51 5.37
C LEU A 104 10.77 2.76 4.86
N GLN A 105 9.83 3.25 5.64
CA GLN A 105 9.01 4.43 5.32
C GLN A 105 8.82 5.31 6.57
N PRO A 106 9.68 6.31 6.80
CA PRO A 106 9.65 7.14 8.02
C PRO A 106 8.34 7.89 8.26
N GLN A 107 7.54 8.11 7.22
CA GLN A 107 6.23 8.77 7.29
C GLN A 107 5.06 7.79 7.13
N HIS A 108 5.26 6.51 7.40
CA HIS A 108 4.18 5.52 7.34
C HIS A 108 3.16 5.77 8.45
N ARG A 109 2.04 6.42 8.09
CA ARG A 109 1.06 6.93 9.05
C ARG A 109 0.53 5.86 10.00
N GLY A 110 0.08 4.71 9.48
CA GLY A 110 -0.40 3.62 10.33
C GLY A 110 0.66 3.08 11.31
N ALA A 111 1.95 3.02 10.91
CA ALA A 111 3.00 2.59 11.82
C ALA A 111 3.30 3.64 12.91
N LEU A 112 3.21 4.92 12.58
CA LEU A 112 3.32 6.02 13.56
C LEU A 112 2.17 5.98 14.56
N GLU A 113 0.92 5.88 14.10
CA GLU A 113 -0.27 5.76 14.93
C GLU A 113 -0.17 4.55 15.87
N TYR A 114 -0.03 3.35 15.30
CA TYR A 114 -0.10 2.11 16.06
C TYR A 114 1.09 1.91 17.01
N SER A 115 2.28 2.42 16.68
CA SER A 115 3.38 2.45 17.62
C SER A 115 3.15 3.47 18.75
N GLY A 116 2.51 4.59 18.45
CA GLY A 116 2.08 5.56 19.46
C GLY A 116 1.12 4.94 20.49
N GLU A 117 0.09 4.22 20.00
CA GLU A 117 -0.82 3.49 20.87
C GLU A 117 -0.11 2.38 21.67
N LEU A 118 0.85 1.66 21.05
CA LEU A 118 1.66 0.67 21.75
C LEU A 118 2.42 1.30 22.92
N PHE A 119 2.96 2.50 22.76
CA PHE A 119 3.66 3.22 23.83
C PHE A 119 2.70 3.62 24.96
N LEU A 120 1.47 4.03 24.63
CA LEU A 120 0.44 4.25 25.66
C LEU A 120 0.11 2.96 26.45
N MET A 121 0.01 1.81 25.75
CA MET A 121 -0.19 0.51 26.42
C MET A 121 0.94 0.17 27.41
N ARG A 122 2.16 0.66 27.16
CA ARG A 122 3.33 0.50 28.01
C ARG A 122 3.51 1.60 29.06
N GLY A 123 2.64 2.61 29.07
CA GLY A 123 2.75 3.76 29.95
C GLY A 123 3.80 4.80 29.51
N ASP A 124 4.33 4.69 28.31
CA ASP A 124 5.37 5.57 27.76
C ASP A 124 4.73 6.73 26.99
N LEU A 125 4.17 7.68 27.74
CA LEU A 125 3.55 8.87 27.16
C LEU A 125 4.52 9.71 26.32
N PRO A 126 5.78 9.94 26.73
CA PRO A 126 6.70 10.75 25.93
C PRO A 126 6.91 10.20 24.51
N ARG A 127 7.11 8.89 24.35
CA ARG A 127 7.26 8.27 23.03
C ARG A 127 5.95 8.30 22.22
N ALA A 128 4.81 8.17 22.86
CA ALA A 128 3.52 8.32 22.19
C ALA A 128 3.31 9.74 21.63
N GLU A 129 3.66 10.77 22.41
CA GLU A 129 3.61 12.16 21.97
C GLU A 129 4.63 12.46 20.85
N GLU A 130 5.79 11.83 20.86
CA GLU A 130 6.75 11.91 19.76
C GLU A 130 6.14 11.35 18.45
N ARG A 131 5.47 10.20 18.50
CA ARG A 131 4.77 9.64 17.33
C ARG A 131 3.64 10.56 16.84
N LEU A 132 2.89 11.16 17.76
CA LEU A 132 1.87 12.14 17.40
C LEU A 132 2.46 13.36 16.68
N ALA A 133 3.59 13.89 17.16
CA ALA A 133 4.29 15.00 16.52
C ALA A 133 4.86 14.63 15.13
N GLN A 134 5.26 13.37 14.95
CA GLN A 134 5.67 12.85 13.64
C GLN A 134 4.49 12.73 12.68
N LEU A 135 3.32 12.29 13.16
CA LEU A 135 2.08 12.25 12.38
C LEU A 135 1.62 13.65 11.96
N ASP A 136 1.69 14.64 12.83
CA ASP A 136 1.36 16.02 12.51
C ASP A 136 2.17 16.54 11.30
N LYS A 137 3.45 16.17 11.22
CA LYS A 137 4.31 16.50 10.09
C LYS A 137 4.04 15.66 8.84
N ALA A 138 3.61 14.41 9.01
CA ALA A 138 3.34 13.49 7.90
C ALA A 138 1.98 13.77 7.24
N CYS A 139 1.03 14.35 7.96
CA CYS A 139 -0.31 14.69 7.47
C CYS A 139 -0.34 16.16 7.04
N ARG A 140 -0.50 16.43 5.74
CA ARG A 140 -0.66 17.81 5.21
C ARG A 140 -1.97 18.47 5.64
N LEU A 141 -3.00 17.67 5.88
CA LEU A 141 -4.30 18.01 6.45
C LEU A 141 -4.56 17.02 7.58
N PRO A 142 -5.47 17.31 8.53
CA PRO A 142 -5.83 16.34 9.56
C PRO A 142 -6.18 15.01 8.91
N CYS A 143 -5.44 13.96 9.25
CA CYS A 143 -5.68 12.59 8.80
C CYS A 143 -6.26 11.77 9.96
N GLU A 144 -6.89 10.65 9.63
CA GLU A 144 -7.53 9.76 10.59
C GLU A 144 -6.52 9.31 11.66
N GLU A 145 -5.35 8.84 11.22
CA GLU A 145 -4.30 8.33 12.11
C GLU A 145 -3.81 9.38 13.14
N TYR A 146 -3.72 10.64 12.74
CA TYR A 146 -3.38 11.74 13.67
C TYR A 146 -4.51 11.96 14.67
N THR A 147 -5.76 11.97 14.19
CA THR A 147 -6.93 12.21 15.06
C THR A 147 -7.09 11.11 16.09
N ASP A 148 -6.89 9.88 15.68
CA ASP A 148 -7.04 8.70 16.53
C ASP A 148 -5.95 8.64 17.59
N LEU A 149 -4.68 8.80 17.22
CA LEU A 149 -3.60 8.83 18.20
C LEU A 149 -3.72 10.04 19.15
N LYS A 150 -4.12 11.22 18.65
CA LYS A 150 -4.38 12.40 19.50
C LYS A 150 -5.47 12.12 20.51
N SER A 151 -6.55 11.48 20.11
CA SER A 151 -7.65 11.07 20.98
C SER A 151 -7.18 10.04 22.02
N ALA A 152 -6.37 9.05 21.60
CA ALA A 152 -5.81 8.04 22.50
C ALA A 152 -4.90 8.68 23.57
N VAL A 153 -4.03 9.62 23.19
CA VAL A 153 -3.18 10.39 24.13
C VAL A 153 -4.04 11.19 25.12
N ALA A 154 -5.09 11.86 24.62
CA ALA A 154 -6.00 12.63 25.50
C ALA A 154 -6.71 11.73 26.50
N ARG A 155 -7.25 10.59 26.06
CA ARG A 155 -7.90 9.60 26.97
C ARG A 155 -6.90 9.05 28.00
N PHE A 156 -5.69 8.73 27.60
CA PHE A 156 -4.64 8.25 28.50
C PHE A 156 -4.36 9.24 29.62
N LYS A 157 -4.17 10.53 29.29
CA LYS A 157 -3.95 11.61 30.27
C LYS A 157 -5.16 11.79 31.19
N ALA A 158 -6.37 11.84 30.62
CA ALA A 158 -7.60 12.00 31.38
C ALA A 158 -7.84 10.84 32.37
N ASN A 159 -7.35 9.64 32.03
CA ASN A 159 -7.46 8.44 32.88
C ASN A 159 -6.27 8.25 33.84
N GLY A 160 -5.59 9.32 34.20
CA GLY A 160 -4.48 9.27 35.16
C GLY A 160 -3.26 8.52 34.63
N ASN A 161 -2.95 8.67 33.35
CA ASN A 161 -1.86 7.99 32.63
C ASN A 161 -2.01 6.46 32.61
N ARG A 162 -3.24 5.98 32.49
CA ARG A 162 -3.54 4.55 32.28
C ARG A 162 -4.15 4.34 30.93
N TYR A 163 -3.65 3.31 30.24
CA TYR A 163 -4.22 2.91 28.96
C TYR A 163 -5.62 2.30 29.13
N VAL A 164 -6.54 2.76 28.29
CA VAL A 164 -7.88 2.18 28.12
C VAL A 164 -8.02 1.79 26.68
N ALA A 165 -8.25 0.50 26.43
CA ALA A 165 -8.51 0.01 25.08
C ALA A 165 -9.78 0.66 24.52
N GLU A 166 -9.79 0.90 23.22
CA GLU A 166 -11.03 1.27 22.52
C GLU A 166 -11.99 0.08 22.51
N PRO A 167 -13.32 0.36 22.64
CA PRO A 167 -14.34 -0.68 22.64
C PRO A 167 -14.44 -1.45 21.31
#